data_6ca1f8e428c8e6d9dae7759659490ccd
#
_entry.id   6ca1f8e428c8e6d9dae7759659490ccd
#
_cell.length_a   1.000
_cell.length_b   1.000
_cell.length_c   1.000
_cell.angle_alpha   90.00
_cell.angle_beta   90.00
_cell.angle_gamma   90.00
#
_symmetry.space_group_name_H-M   'P 1'
#
loop_
_entity.id
_entity.type
_entity.pdbx_description
1 polymer ?
#
loop_
_entity_poly.entity_id
_entity_poly.type
_entity_poly.pdbx_seq_one_letter_code
_entity_poly.pdbx_strand_id
1 'polypeptide(L)'
;GAGLFGCASGTENGEAYIGNFTLENINVSGFYLVGGAVGLQFTNCKVSDIALKGENRLSGSQGIGGIVGTGFDLISNCTATADITVVGDGGACAGLIAGGTTMSSLENCEAVGGSIIAEGNGVWGIGAVCGAPWGAPEISGCKASGTAITVSGEGNRLVGGLAGFGGTYD
;
A
#
# COMPACT_ATOMS: atom_id res chain seq x y z
N GLY A 1 5.64 9.04 -8.21
CA GLY A 1 5.72 8.28 -6.98
C GLY A 1 6.86 8.74 -6.09
N ALA A 2 6.74 8.47 -4.81
CA ALA A 2 7.78 8.70 -3.80
C ALA A 2 8.09 7.38 -3.09
N GLY A 3 9.35 7.12 -2.78
CA GLY A 3 9.82 5.88 -2.15
C GLY A 3 11.32 5.72 -2.37
N LEU A 4 11.88 4.58 -1.92
CA LEU A 4 13.27 4.23 -2.28
C LEU A 4 13.42 4.19 -3.82
N PHE A 5 12.40 3.66 -4.49
CA PHE A 5 12.20 3.76 -5.94
C PHE A 5 10.91 4.56 -6.20
N GLY A 6 11.00 5.70 -6.86
CA GLY A 6 9.81 6.49 -7.23
C GLY A 6 8.87 5.73 -8.17
N CYS A 7 9.45 4.95 -9.08
CA CYS A 7 8.74 4.10 -10.03
C CYS A 7 9.59 2.88 -10.37
N ALA A 8 8.93 1.75 -10.62
CA ALA A 8 9.57 0.50 -11.03
C ALA A 8 8.74 -0.18 -12.14
N SER A 9 9.42 -0.67 -13.17
CA SER A 9 8.81 -1.37 -14.32
C SER A 9 9.78 -2.37 -14.90
N GLY A 10 9.28 -3.51 -15.32
CA GLY A 10 10.00 -4.37 -16.25
C GLY A 10 9.86 -3.90 -17.70
N THR A 11 10.34 -4.71 -18.62
CA THR A 11 10.23 -4.51 -20.06
C THR A 11 9.46 -5.66 -20.71
N GLU A 12 9.08 -5.53 -21.96
CA GLU A 12 8.45 -6.62 -22.71
C GLU A 12 9.29 -7.90 -22.75
N ASN A 13 10.62 -7.76 -22.62
CA ASN A 13 11.57 -8.88 -22.73
C ASN A 13 12.24 -9.25 -21.39
N GLY A 14 11.84 -8.63 -20.29
CA GLY A 14 12.45 -8.91 -18.98
C GLY A 14 11.64 -8.41 -17.81
N GLU A 15 11.45 -9.29 -16.84
CA GLU A 15 10.81 -8.97 -15.58
C GLU A 15 11.81 -8.26 -14.65
N ALA A 16 11.39 -7.15 -14.06
CA ALA A 16 12.13 -6.50 -12.98
C ALA A 16 11.79 -7.16 -11.65
N TYR A 17 12.74 -7.15 -10.74
CA TYR A 17 12.58 -7.65 -9.38
C TYR A 17 13.12 -6.63 -8.38
N ILE A 18 12.28 -6.26 -7.42
CA ILE A 18 12.65 -5.42 -6.29
C ILE A 18 12.38 -6.20 -5.01
N GLY A 19 13.40 -6.52 -4.25
CA GLY A 19 13.21 -7.34 -3.06
C GLY A 19 14.51 -7.74 -2.35
N ASN A 20 14.35 -8.62 -1.34
CA ASN A 20 15.44 -9.13 -0.49
C ASN A 20 16.15 -8.04 0.32
N PHE A 21 15.40 -7.11 0.90
CA PHE A 21 15.98 -6.10 1.79
C PHE A 21 15.03 -5.69 2.90
N THR A 22 15.61 -5.02 3.88
CA THR A 22 14.88 -4.38 4.98
C THR A 22 15.04 -2.87 4.89
N LEU A 23 13.96 -2.15 5.09
CA LEU A 23 13.94 -0.70 5.32
C LEU A 23 13.64 -0.46 6.80
N GLU A 24 14.34 0.47 7.40
CA GLU A 24 14.18 0.78 8.82
C GLU A 24 14.16 2.30 9.05
N ASN A 25 13.24 2.73 9.89
CA ASN A 25 13.15 4.12 10.38
C ASN A 25 13.09 5.15 9.24
N ILE A 26 12.33 4.83 8.19
CA ILE A 26 12.17 5.73 7.04
C ILE A 26 11.10 6.79 7.30
N ASN A 27 11.27 7.93 6.66
CA ASN A 27 10.28 9.00 6.62
C ASN A 27 10.09 9.42 5.16
N VAL A 28 8.94 9.06 4.57
CA VAL A 28 8.64 9.33 3.16
C VAL A 28 7.36 10.14 3.07
N SER A 29 7.43 11.27 2.39
CA SER A 29 6.27 12.11 2.12
C SER A 29 6.15 12.45 0.64
N GLY A 30 4.93 12.56 0.17
CA GLY A 30 4.64 12.91 -1.22
C GLY A 30 3.18 13.25 -1.40
N PHE A 31 2.81 13.73 -2.57
CA PHE A 31 1.42 14.03 -2.86
C PHE A 31 0.68 12.77 -3.34
N TYR A 32 1.22 12.08 -4.34
CA TYR A 32 0.64 10.84 -4.90
C TYR A 32 1.62 9.67 -4.86
N LEU A 33 1.08 8.45 -4.72
CA LEU A 33 1.77 7.18 -4.92
C LEU A 33 3.02 7.08 -4.03
N VAL A 34 2.79 7.11 -2.74
CA VAL A 34 3.85 7.05 -1.72
C VAL A 34 4.01 5.63 -1.25
N GLY A 35 5.21 5.08 -1.40
CA GLY A 35 5.57 3.75 -0.87
C GLY A 35 6.91 3.81 -0.17
N GLY A 36 7.11 3.00 0.87
CA GLY A 36 8.42 2.92 1.50
C GLY A 36 9.48 2.40 0.53
N ALA A 37 9.18 1.31 -0.15
CA ALA A 37 10.05 0.75 -1.18
C ALA A 37 9.74 1.35 -2.57
N VAL A 38 8.52 1.26 -3.05
CA VAL A 38 8.16 1.63 -4.42
C VAL A 38 6.93 2.54 -4.41
N GLY A 39 7.05 3.74 -4.96
CA GLY A 39 5.91 4.65 -5.12
C GLY A 39 4.88 4.11 -6.12
N LEU A 40 5.34 3.74 -7.31
CA LEU A 40 4.52 3.15 -8.38
C LEU A 40 5.20 1.93 -8.98
N GLN A 41 4.56 0.77 -8.86
CA GLN A 41 4.97 -0.47 -9.50
C GLN A 41 4.13 -0.67 -10.76
N PHE A 42 4.77 -0.75 -11.92
CA PHE A 42 4.13 -1.13 -13.17
C PHE A 42 4.20 -2.64 -13.42
N THR A 43 3.62 -3.08 -14.52
CA THR A 43 3.62 -4.48 -15.00
C THR A 43 5.02 -5.00 -15.29
N ASN A 44 5.17 -6.32 -15.27
CA ASN A 44 6.45 -7.02 -15.41
C ASN A 44 7.49 -6.59 -14.35
N CYS A 45 7.03 -6.27 -13.15
CA CYS A 45 7.90 -5.89 -12.03
C CYS A 45 7.38 -6.50 -10.73
N LYS A 46 8.02 -7.53 -10.24
CA LYS A 46 7.69 -8.13 -8.94
C LYS A 46 8.33 -7.37 -7.79
N VAL A 47 7.53 -7.18 -6.74
CA VAL A 47 8.01 -6.65 -5.45
C VAL A 47 7.83 -7.73 -4.40
N SER A 48 8.94 -8.23 -3.82
CA SER A 48 8.81 -9.29 -2.81
C SER A 48 9.94 -9.30 -1.78
N ASP A 49 9.70 -10.04 -0.69
CA ASP A 49 10.71 -10.28 0.34
C ASP A 49 11.27 -8.97 0.95
N ILE A 50 10.39 -8.00 1.17
CA ILE A 50 10.73 -6.72 1.78
C ILE A 50 10.16 -6.64 3.19
N ALA A 51 11.00 -6.27 4.14
CA ALA A 51 10.56 -5.97 5.50
C ALA A 51 10.69 -4.47 5.80
N LEU A 52 9.63 -3.86 6.28
CA LEU A 52 9.61 -2.50 6.79
C LEU A 52 9.49 -2.57 8.31
N LYS A 53 10.57 -2.21 9.03
CA LYS A 53 10.71 -2.37 10.47
C LYS A 53 11.06 -1.06 11.16
N GLY A 54 10.81 -1.01 12.48
CA GLY A 54 11.12 0.17 13.29
C GLY A 54 10.09 1.29 13.16
N GLU A 55 10.50 2.52 13.38
CA GLU A 55 9.63 3.70 13.33
C GLU A 55 9.57 4.27 11.91
N ASN A 56 8.63 3.80 11.12
CA ASN A 56 8.44 4.25 9.75
C ASN A 56 7.25 5.19 9.66
N ARG A 57 7.42 6.31 8.96
CA ARG A 57 6.38 7.31 8.75
C ARG A 57 6.20 7.59 7.27
N LEU A 58 4.97 7.46 6.79
CA LEU A 58 4.61 7.78 5.42
C LEU A 58 3.42 8.75 5.40
N SER A 59 3.46 9.73 4.51
CA SER A 59 2.37 10.67 4.38
C SER A 59 2.12 11.09 2.94
N GLY A 60 0.85 11.35 2.62
CA GLY A 60 0.43 11.80 1.30
C GLY A 60 -1.08 11.92 1.19
N SER A 61 -1.58 12.11 -0.03
CA SER A 61 -3.02 12.25 -0.28
C SER A 61 -3.66 11.06 -0.98
N GLN A 62 -2.94 10.35 -1.82
CA GLN A 62 -3.50 9.20 -2.56
C GLN A 62 -2.47 8.09 -2.78
N GLY A 63 -2.90 6.83 -2.64
CA GLY A 63 -2.07 5.66 -2.92
C GLY A 63 -0.87 5.56 -1.99
N ILE A 64 -1.11 5.41 -0.69
CA ILE A 64 -0.03 5.37 0.31
C ILE A 64 0.10 3.95 0.84
N GLY A 65 1.23 3.33 0.58
CA GLY A 65 1.55 1.98 1.05
C GLY A 65 2.87 1.93 1.82
N GLY A 66 2.93 1.14 2.87
CA GLY A 66 4.19 0.94 3.58
C GLY A 66 5.27 0.38 2.66
N ILE A 67 4.93 -0.56 1.79
CA ILE A 67 5.83 -1.15 0.79
C ILE A 67 5.62 -0.50 -0.58
N VAL A 68 4.41 -0.57 -1.13
CA VAL A 68 4.07 -0.08 -2.49
C VAL A 68 2.94 0.94 -2.43
N GLY A 69 3.13 2.12 -2.99
CA GLY A 69 2.07 3.13 -3.07
C GLY A 69 0.90 2.64 -3.93
N THR A 70 1.17 2.31 -5.18
CA THR A 70 0.21 1.65 -6.07
C THR A 70 0.90 0.60 -6.93
N GLY A 71 0.31 -0.60 -6.99
CA GLY A 71 0.86 -1.76 -7.70
C GLY A 71 0.00 -2.25 -8.86
N PHE A 72 0.65 -2.71 -9.93
CA PHE A 72 0.06 -3.33 -11.11
C PHE A 72 0.60 -4.74 -11.39
N ASP A 73 1.33 -5.33 -10.44
CA ASP A 73 1.91 -6.67 -10.55
C ASP A 73 2.01 -7.32 -9.16
N LEU A 74 2.59 -8.50 -9.08
CA LEU A 74 2.72 -9.26 -7.85
C LEU A 74 3.49 -8.52 -6.76
N ILE A 75 2.87 -8.47 -5.57
CA ILE A 75 3.50 -8.05 -4.31
C ILE A 75 3.42 -9.23 -3.36
N SER A 76 4.55 -9.79 -2.92
CA SER A 76 4.53 -11.01 -2.12
C SER A 76 5.57 -11.04 -1.00
N ASN A 77 5.30 -11.87 0.02
CA ASN A 77 6.21 -12.12 1.14
C ASN A 77 6.72 -10.85 1.84
N CYS A 78 5.92 -9.79 1.85
CA CYS A 78 6.31 -8.52 2.44
C CYS A 78 5.71 -8.38 3.84
N THR A 79 6.49 -7.78 4.75
CA THR A 79 6.03 -7.46 6.10
C THR A 79 6.22 -5.97 6.35
N ALA A 80 5.22 -5.31 6.91
CA ALA A 80 5.31 -3.87 7.18
C ALA A 80 4.75 -3.46 8.53
N THR A 81 5.52 -2.60 9.20
CA THR A 81 5.12 -1.81 10.37
C THR A 81 5.36 -0.34 10.03
N ALA A 82 4.32 0.49 10.02
CA ALA A 82 4.45 1.91 9.74
C ALA A 82 3.29 2.73 10.32
N ASP A 83 3.54 4.02 10.51
CA ASP A 83 2.51 5.02 10.73
C ASP A 83 2.25 5.77 9.43
N ILE A 84 1.04 5.63 8.91
CA ILE A 84 0.61 6.26 7.66
C ILE A 84 -0.36 7.39 7.97
N THR A 85 -0.08 8.58 7.45
CA THR A 85 -0.98 9.73 7.52
C THR A 85 -1.46 10.09 6.11
N VAL A 86 -2.77 10.01 5.92
CA VAL A 86 -3.44 10.39 4.68
C VAL A 86 -4.11 11.74 4.89
N VAL A 87 -3.71 12.74 4.12
CA VAL A 87 -4.30 14.09 4.18
C VAL A 87 -4.77 14.48 2.78
N GLY A 88 -6.06 14.71 2.63
CA GLY A 88 -6.62 15.15 1.36
C GLY A 88 -8.04 14.68 1.11
N ASP A 89 -8.72 15.39 0.22
CA ASP A 89 -10.08 15.10 -0.18
C ASP A 89 -10.12 14.26 -1.47
N GLY A 90 -10.95 13.24 -1.46
CA GLY A 90 -11.32 12.43 -2.63
C GLY A 90 -10.28 11.41 -3.10
N GLY A 91 -10.65 10.16 -3.16
CA GLY A 91 -9.86 9.09 -3.77
C GLY A 91 -8.67 8.58 -2.97
N ALA A 92 -8.54 8.96 -1.71
CA ALA A 92 -7.45 8.51 -0.87
C ALA A 92 -7.54 7.01 -0.58
N CYS A 93 -6.44 6.29 -0.74
CA CYS A 93 -6.33 4.89 -0.36
C CYS A 93 -5.00 4.63 0.35
N ALA A 94 -5.05 3.83 1.41
CA ALA A 94 -3.86 3.49 2.19
C ALA A 94 -3.89 2.09 2.77
N GLY A 95 -2.71 1.46 2.85
CA GLY A 95 -2.47 0.17 3.49
C GLY A 95 -1.00 -0.01 3.85
N LEU A 96 -0.70 -0.82 4.86
CA LEU A 96 0.70 -1.03 5.26
C LEU A 96 1.52 -1.79 4.22
N ILE A 97 0.91 -2.60 3.38
CA ILE A 97 1.60 -3.25 2.27
C ILE A 97 1.42 -2.41 1.00
N ALA A 98 0.18 -2.18 0.56
CA ALA A 98 -0.10 -1.41 -0.64
C ALA A 98 -1.23 -0.40 -0.41
N GLY A 99 -1.04 0.84 -0.86
CA GLY A 99 -2.11 1.85 -0.86
C GLY A 99 -3.23 1.46 -1.80
N GLY A 100 -2.89 1.07 -3.01
CA GLY A 100 -3.80 0.52 -4.00
C GLY A 100 -3.14 -0.54 -4.88
N THR A 101 -3.96 -1.39 -5.48
CA THR A 101 -3.52 -2.35 -6.49
C THR A 101 -4.53 -2.41 -7.62
N THR A 102 -4.07 -2.64 -8.84
CA THR A 102 -4.93 -2.78 -10.01
C THR A 102 -4.54 -4.02 -10.78
N MET A 103 -5.44 -5.01 -10.84
CA MET A 103 -5.21 -6.31 -11.51
C MET A 103 -3.92 -7.01 -11.07
N SER A 104 -3.53 -6.82 -9.82
CA SER A 104 -2.32 -7.37 -9.23
C SER A 104 -2.67 -8.31 -8.07
N SER A 105 -1.75 -9.17 -7.69
CA SER A 105 -1.93 -10.07 -6.55
C SER A 105 -1.10 -9.64 -5.35
N LEU A 106 -1.68 -9.83 -4.16
CA LEU A 106 -0.96 -9.75 -2.89
C LEU A 106 -0.91 -11.14 -2.27
N GLU A 107 0.29 -11.67 -2.07
CA GLU A 107 0.48 -13.03 -1.58
C GLU A 107 1.38 -13.05 -0.34
N ASN A 108 0.92 -13.74 0.70
CA ASN A 108 1.72 -13.97 1.91
C ASN A 108 2.30 -12.69 2.55
N CYS A 109 1.56 -11.59 2.48
CA CYS A 109 1.99 -10.33 3.07
C CYS A 109 1.42 -10.14 4.48
N GLU A 110 2.18 -9.46 5.34
CA GLU A 110 1.78 -9.25 6.73
C GLU A 110 1.90 -7.78 7.14
N ALA A 111 0.78 -7.21 7.58
CA ALA A 111 0.71 -5.91 8.24
C ALA A 111 0.78 -6.11 9.76
N VAL A 112 1.80 -5.53 10.41
CA VAL A 112 2.05 -5.76 11.85
C VAL A 112 2.14 -4.45 12.61
N GLY A 113 1.22 -4.22 13.53
CA GLY A 113 1.23 -2.99 14.34
C GLY A 113 1.05 -1.73 13.50
N GLY A 114 1.57 -0.61 13.99
CA GLY A 114 1.48 0.68 13.32
C GLY A 114 0.08 1.29 13.29
N SER A 115 -0.06 2.39 12.56
CA SER A 115 -1.34 3.10 12.44
C SER A 115 -1.59 3.63 11.03
N ILE A 116 -2.88 3.75 10.68
CA ILE A 116 -3.32 4.47 9.49
C ILE A 116 -4.32 5.52 9.96
N ILE A 117 -3.97 6.78 9.80
CA ILE A 117 -4.82 7.93 10.10
C ILE A 117 -5.18 8.61 8.78
N ALA A 118 -6.47 8.63 8.45
CA ALA A 118 -6.97 9.28 7.25
C ALA A 118 -7.94 10.40 7.64
N GLU A 119 -7.54 11.64 7.35
CA GLU A 119 -8.31 12.84 7.62
C GLU A 119 -8.67 13.52 6.30
N GLY A 120 -9.98 13.67 6.06
CA GLY A 120 -10.47 14.29 4.83
C GLY A 120 -11.80 13.72 4.38
N ASN A 121 -12.36 14.31 3.33
CA ASN A 121 -13.64 13.90 2.78
C ASN A 121 -13.46 12.95 1.60
N GLY A 122 -14.31 11.92 1.53
CA GLY A 122 -14.31 10.99 0.40
C GLY A 122 -13.09 10.07 0.34
N VAL A 123 -12.56 9.66 1.48
CA VAL A 123 -11.54 8.60 1.56
C VAL A 123 -12.13 7.31 0.97
N TRP A 124 -11.41 6.71 0.04
CA TRP A 124 -11.99 5.67 -0.81
C TRP A 124 -11.71 4.25 -0.34
N GLY A 125 -10.53 3.98 0.17
CA GLY A 125 -10.20 2.64 0.62
C GLY A 125 -9.06 2.62 1.63
N ILE A 126 -9.35 2.17 2.84
CA ILE A 126 -8.36 2.00 3.91
C ILE A 126 -8.42 0.57 4.41
N GLY A 127 -7.29 -0.10 4.42
CA GLY A 127 -7.16 -1.45 4.97
C GLY A 127 -5.75 -1.69 5.48
N ALA A 128 -5.60 -2.55 6.49
CA ALA A 128 -4.28 -2.77 7.07
C ALA A 128 -3.27 -3.32 6.04
N VAL A 129 -3.67 -4.25 5.19
CA VAL A 129 -2.80 -4.80 4.14
C VAL A 129 -2.90 -3.96 2.87
N CYS A 130 -4.11 -3.73 2.36
CA CYS A 130 -4.33 -3.01 1.11
C CYS A 130 -5.50 -2.03 1.23
N GLY A 131 -5.30 -0.79 0.82
CA GLY A 131 -6.36 0.21 0.84
C GLY A 131 -7.44 -0.09 -0.18
N ALA A 132 -7.10 -0.05 -1.46
CA ALA A 132 -8.04 -0.20 -2.56
C ALA A 132 -7.54 -1.20 -3.61
N PRO A 133 -7.92 -2.48 -3.47
CA PRO A 133 -7.67 -3.50 -4.49
C PRO A 133 -8.72 -3.41 -5.62
N TRP A 134 -8.29 -3.02 -6.83
CA TRP A 134 -9.12 -2.86 -8.02
C TRP A 134 -8.94 -3.99 -9.03
N GLY A 135 -10.01 -4.31 -9.78
CA GLY A 135 -9.93 -5.23 -10.92
C GLY A 135 -9.74 -6.69 -10.52
N ALA A 136 -10.41 -7.13 -9.45
CA ALA A 136 -10.39 -8.51 -8.95
C ALA A 136 -8.98 -9.04 -8.61
N PRO A 137 -8.20 -8.33 -7.79
CA PRO A 137 -6.91 -8.85 -7.34
C PRO A 137 -7.10 -10.08 -6.46
N GLU A 138 -6.17 -11.00 -6.53
CA GLU A 138 -6.08 -12.08 -5.56
C GLU A 138 -5.35 -11.59 -4.30
N ILE A 139 -5.97 -11.74 -3.14
CA ILE A 139 -5.34 -11.48 -1.83
C ILE A 139 -5.33 -12.82 -1.09
N SER A 140 -4.18 -13.49 -1.07
CA SER A 140 -4.03 -14.82 -0.50
C SER A 140 -2.91 -14.90 0.53
N GLY A 141 -3.11 -15.69 1.59
CA GLY A 141 -2.12 -15.85 2.65
C GLY A 141 -1.77 -14.58 3.45
N CYS A 142 -2.47 -13.48 3.22
CA CYS A 142 -2.19 -12.20 3.87
C CYS A 142 -2.77 -12.13 5.29
N LYS A 143 -2.09 -11.39 6.15
CA LYS A 143 -2.46 -11.22 7.57
C LYS A 143 -2.37 -9.75 7.98
N ALA A 144 -3.17 -9.39 8.98
CA ALA A 144 -3.09 -8.10 9.66
C ALA A 144 -3.22 -8.31 11.17
N SER A 145 -2.37 -7.67 11.94
CA SER A 145 -2.38 -7.76 13.40
C SER A 145 -1.93 -6.45 14.05
N GLY A 146 -2.68 -5.98 15.03
CA GLY A 146 -2.32 -4.82 15.86
C GLY A 146 -2.31 -3.47 15.15
N THR A 147 -2.77 -3.37 13.91
CA THR A 147 -2.83 -2.09 13.17
C THR A 147 -4.04 -1.28 13.62
N ALA A 148 -3.81 -0.04 14.04
CA ALA A 148 -4.88 0.91 14.36
C ALA A 148 -5.31 1.67 13.10
N ILE A 149 -6.61 1.70 12.80
CA ILE A 149 -7.15 2.45 11.66
C ILE A 149 -8.12 3.51 12.18
N THR A 150 -7.85 4.77 11.89
CA THR A 150 -8.72 5.91 12.22
C THR A 150 -9.04 6.68 10.95
N VAL A 151 -10.33 6.82 10.65
CA VAL A 151 -10.80 7.58 9.48
C VAL A 151 -11.81 8.62 9.94
N SER A 152 -11.59 9.88 9.56
CA SER A 152 -12.46 11.00 9.89
C SER A 152 -12.80 11.85 8.66
N GLY A 153 -13.95 12.53 8.70
CA GLY A 153 -14.47 13.33 7.60
C GLY A 153 -15.75 12.75 6.99
N GLU A 154 -16.36 13.47 6.05
CA GLU A 154 -17.63 13.11 5.43
C GLU A 154 -17.43 12.31 4.14
N GLY A 155 -18.41 11.43 3.81
CA GLY A 155 -18.38 10.67 2.56
C GLY A 155 -17.31 9.60 2.47
N ASN A 156 -16.69 9.21 3.57
CA ASN A 156 -15.73 8.12 3.65
C ASN A 156 -16.43 6.78 3.38
N ARG A 157 -15.81 5.90 2.60
CA ARG A 157 -16.54 4.76 2.05
C ARG A 157 -16.05 3.41 2.55
N LEU A 158 -14.85 3.00 2.20
CA LEU A 158 -14.47 1.60 2.27
C LEU A 158 -13.33 1.41 3.28
N VAL A 159 -13.68 1.07 4.50
CA VAL A 159 -12.71 0.83 5.58
C VAL A 159 -12.85 -0.62 6.05
N GLY A 160 -11.79 -1.37 5.96
CA GLY A 160 -11.74 -2.77 6.35
C GLY A 160 -10.50 -3.13 7.15
N GLY A 161 -10.59 -4.17 7.98
CA GLY A 161 -9.48 -4.60 8.82
C GLY A 161 -8.29 -5.15 8.01
N LEU A 162 -8.54 -5.83 6.89
CA LEU A 162 -7.50 -6.35 6.00
C LEU A 162 -7.39 -5.51 4.73
N ALA A 163 -8.49 -5.32 4.03
CA ALA A 163 -8.59 -4.52 2.81
C ALA A 163 -9.78 -3.56 2.92
N GLY A 164 -9.60 -2.34 2.43
CA GLY A 164 -10.68 -1.36 2.44
C GLY A 164 -11.81 -1.73 1.50
N PHE A 165 -11.49 -2.42 0.44
CA PHE A 165 -12.43 -2.88 -0.57
C PHE A 165 -12.10 -4.32 -0.99
N GLY A 166 -13.11 -5.12 -1.25
CA GLY A 166 -12.93 -6.48 -1.76
C GLY A 166 -14.01 -6.81 -2.78
N GLY A 167 -13.66 -6.85 -4.07
CA GLY A 167 -14.58 -7.18 -5.14
C GLY A 167 -14.32 -6.45 -6.45
N THR A 168 -15.07 -6.81 -7.48
CA THR A 168 -15.13 -6.11 -8.76
C THR A 168 -16.29 -5.12 -8.74
N TYR A 169 -16.09 -3.94 -9.28
CA TYR A 169 -17.16 -3.08 -9.77
C TYR A 169 -17.31 -3.37 -11.27
N ASP A 170 -18.48 -3.84 -11.66
CA ASP A 170 -18.93 -3.84 -13.05
C ASP A 170 -19.51 -2.48 -13.42
#